data_24c39c298eb616eaaeb674d64668c451
#
_entry.id   24c39c298eb616eaaeb674d64668c451
#
_cell.length_a   1.000
_cell.length_b   1.000
_cell.length_c   1.000
_cell.angle_alpha   90.00
_cell.angle_beta   90.00
_cell.angle_gamma   90.00
#
_symmetry.space_group_name_H-M   'P 1'
#
loop_
_entity.id
_entity.type
_entity.pdbx_description
1 polymer ?
#
loop_
_entity_poly.entity_id
_entity_poly.type
_entity_poly.pdbx_seq_one_letter_code
_entity_poly.pdbx_strand_id
1 'polypeptide(L)'
;MTERYAYLGPEGTFTEAAFRSLAVAESAEPVPYPTIQAALAAVRTGAADRAVVPIESSVEGVVTTTVDDLTTGGDLLIRAEVPLPIAFALLGRPGTPLSEVRTVGGHPQAQPQCRRWLAGHLPDTEWVPTASNAEAARLVSEGTIDAALAGAFAAARYGLEVLAPEVSDRGNAVTRFVVVGPPAPLAAPTGADRTTLAAFLAHDHAGALTEILTEFLVRGVNLTTIHSRPTGNRLGNYYFFIDCEG
;
A
#
# COMPACT_ATOMS: atom_id res chain seq x y z
N MET A 1 16.96 12.88 18.57
CA MET A 1 17.20 12.56 17.15
C MET A 1 15.84 12.49 16.47
N THR A 2 15.72 12.97 15.25
CA THR A 2 14.48 12.88 14.46
C THR A 2 14.26 11.43 14.05
N GLU A 3 13.07 10.86 14.29
CA GLU A 3 12.74 9.50 13.85
C GLU A 3 12.69 9.42 12.32
N ARG A 4 13.31 8.38 11.74
CA ARG A 4 13.31 8.12 10.31
C ARG A 4 12.24 7.09 9.95
N TYR A 5 11.39 7.46 9.02
CA TYR A 5 10.31 6.60 8.52
C TYR A 5 10.62 6.16 7.09
N ALA A 6 10.99 4.90 6.91
CA ALA A 6 11.11 4.27 5.59
C ALA A 6 9.73 4.12 4.96
N TYR A 7 9.60 4.33 3.65
CA TYR A 7 8.36 4.10 2.94
C TYR A 7 8.60 3.64 1.50
N LEU A 8 7.61 2.99 0.87
CA LEU A 8 7.67 2.65 -0.55
C LEU A 8 7.61 3.94 -1.38
N GLY A 9 8.77 4.34 -1.92
CA GLY A 9 8.93 5.48 -2.79
C GLY A 9 8.50 5.24 -4.25
N PRO A 10 8.80 6.19 -5.11
CA PRO A 10 9.43 7.48 -4.83
C PRO A 10 8.53 8.45 -4.05
N GLU A 11 9.00 9.71 -3.87
CA GLU A 11 8.16 10.79 -3.35
C GLU A 11 6.93 11.03 -4.24
N GLY A 12 5.80 11.45 -3.65
CA GLY A 12 4.53 11.61 -4.37
C GLY A 12 3.70 10.33 -4.50
N THR A 13 4.05 9.25 -3.78
CA THR A 13 3.26 8.02 -3.71
C THR A 13 2.13 8.09 -2.67
N PHE A 14 1.12 7.22 -2.80
CA PHE A 14 0.11 7.04 -1.75
C PHE A 14 0.72 6.56 -0.42
N THR A 15 1.85 5.86 -0.45
CA THR A 15 2.56 5.47 0.77
C THR A 15 3.15 6.69 1.49
N GLU A 16 3.72 7.65 0.76
CA GLU A 16 4.12 8.92 1.36
C GLU A 16 2.91 9.69 1.90
N ALA A 17 1.79 9.73 1.17
CA ALA A 17 0.57 10.37 1.65
C ALA A 17 0.05 9.73 2.95
N ALA A 18 0.13 8.40 3.08
CA ALA A 18 -0.18 7.69 4.32
C ALA A 18 0.77 8.10 5.46
N PHE A 19 2.09 8.19 5.21
CA PHE A 19 3.02 8.72 6.19
C PHE A 19 2.67 10.16 6.58
N ARG A 20 2.38 11.04 5.61
CA ARG A 20 2.04 12.45 5.85
C ARG A 20 0.76 12.65 6.67
N SER A 21 -0.13 11.66 6.72
CA SER A 21 -1.34 11.70 7.56
C SER A 21 -1.09 11.33 9.03
N LEU A 22 0.09 10.81 9.36
CA LEU A 22 0.46 10.50 10.74
C LEU A 22 0.72 11.78 11.55
N ALA A 23 0.33 11.78 12.81
CA ALA A 23 0.59 12.91 13.71
C ALA A 23 2.08 13.23 13.87
N VAL A 24 2.95 12.25 13.71
CA VAL A 24 4.42 12.41 13.80
C VAL A 24 5.06 12.98 12.53
N ALA A 25 4.32 13.12 11.43
CA ALA A 25 4.89 13.45 10.12
C ALA A 25 5.65 14.78 10.08
N GLU A 26 5.23 15.78 10.89
CA GLU A 26 5.91 17.07 10.96
C GLU A 26 7.26 17.01 11.70
N SER A 27 7.45 16.03 12.58
CA SER A 27 8.67 15.87 13.40
C SER A 27 9.56 14.70 12.96
N ALA A 28 9.11 13.91 12.00
CA ALA A 28 9.81 12.74 11.51
C ALA A 28 10.39 12.97 10.10
N GLU A 29 11.43 12.22 9.75
CA GLU A 29 12.10 12.26 8.46
C GLU A 29 11.59 11.12 7.58
N PRO A 30 10.86 11.38 6.47
CA PRO A 30 10.48 10.35 5.51
C PRO A 30 11.68 9.98 4.61
N VAL A 31 11.94 8.69 4.46
CA VAL A 31 13.02 8.17 3.62
C VAL A 31 12.43 7.19 2.60
N PRO A 32 12.44 7.54 1.29
CA PRO A 32 11.90 6.67 0.25
C PRO A 32 12.82 5.48 -0.04
N TYR A 33 12.23 4.30 -0.21
CA TYR A 33 12.92 3.09 -0.62
C TYR A 33 12.29 2.51 -1.90
N PRO A 34 13.06 1.81 -2.73
CA PRO A 34 12.58 1.35 -4.04
C PRO A 34 11.57 0.20 -3.95
N THR A 35 11.55 -0.55 -2.85
CA THR A 35 10.64 -1.68 -2.64
C THR A 35 10.16 -1.74 -1.20
N ILE A 36 9.03 -2.45 -0.97
CA ILE A 36 8.52 -2.75 0.36
C ILE A 36 9.58 -3.47 1.20
N GLN A 37 10.23 -4.49 0.62
CA GLN A 37 11.27 -5.26 1.30
C GLN A 37 12.45 -4.38 1.72
N ALA A 38 12.87 -3.44 0.85
CA ALA A 38 13.96 -2.52 1.18
C ALA A 38 13.58 -1.57 2.34
N ALA A 39 12.33 -1.09 2.37
CA ALA A 39 11.84 -0.27 3.48
C ALA A 39 11.78 -1.04 4.81
N LEU A 40 11.30 -2.29 4.78
CA LEU A 40 11.26 -3.15 5.98
C LEU A 40 12.67 -3.58 6.42
N ALA A 41 13.58 -3.88 5.47
CA ALA A 41 14.97 -4.17 5.76
C ALA A 41 15.70 -3.00 6.42
N ALA A 42 15.37 -1.74 6.03
CA ALA A 42 15.95 -0.56 6.66
C ALA A 42 15.60 -0.48 8.15
N VAL A 43 14.40 -0.90 8.56
CA VAL A 43 14.02 -0.97 9.98
C VAL A 43 14.80 -2.07 10.70
N ARG A 44 14.93 -3.26 10.10
CA ARG A 44 15.70 -4.38 10.69
C ARG A 44 17.16 -4.05 10.92
N THR A 45 17.75 -3.27 10.02
CA THR A 45 19.16 -2.86 10.09
C THR A 45 19.40 -1.60 10.91
N GLY A 46 18.35 -0.94 11.41
CA GLY A 46 18.44 0.34 12.12
C GLY A 46 18.76 1.54 11.21
N ALA A 47 18.67 1.38 9.89
CA ALA A 47 18.77 2.48 8.94
C ALA A 47 17.52 3.39 8.95
N ALA A 48 16.39 2.86 9.42
CA ALA A 48 15.19 3.62 9.76
C ALA A 48 14.60 3.11 11.09
N ASP A 49 13.83 3.97 11.77
CA ASP A 49 13.22 3.64 13.06
C ASP A 49 11.86 2.95 12.86
N ARG A 50 11.18 3.28 11.78
CA ARG A 50 9.87 2.75 11.38
C ARG A 50 9.78 2.59 9.87
N ALA A 51 8.79 1.82 9.41
CA ALA A 51 8.40 1.80 8.00
C ALA A 51 6.89 1.99 7.86
N VAL A 52 6.48 2.67 6.78
CA VAL A 52 5.09 2.73 6.34
C VAL A 52 4.98 1.93 5.06
N VAL A 53 4.12 0.90 5.06
CA VAL A 53 3.92 0.01 3.91
C VAL A 53 2.45 -0.34 3.73
N PRO A 54 1.97 -0.55 2.48
CA PRO A 54 0.61 -1.01 2.25
C PRO A 54 0.48 -2.48 2.67
N ILE A 55 -0.65 -2.86 3.28
CA ILE A 55 -0.92 -4.25 3.67
C ILE A 55 -2.18 -4.82 2.99
N GLU A 56 -3.17 -3.96 2.72
CA GLU A 56 -4.43 -4.37 2.12
C GLU A 56 -5.06 -3.23 1.32
N SER A 57 -5.63 -3.56 0.17
CA SER A 57 -6.46 -2.66 -0.64
C SER A 57 -7.87 -3.19 -0.73
N SER A 58 -8.87 -2.32 -0.60
CA SER A 58 -10.28 -2.69 -0.78
C SER A 58 -10.63 -3.13 -2.21
N VAL A 59 -9.73 -2.88 -3.17
CA VAL A 59 -9.91 -3.23 -4.59
C VAL A 59 -9.07 -4.45 -4.98
N GLU A 60 -7.80 -4.48 -4.57
CA GLU A 60 -6.82 -5.51 -4.98
C GLU A 60 -6.65 -6.63 -3.93
N GLY A 61 -7.18 -6.42 -2.72
CA GLY A 61 -6.99 -7.35 -1.61
C GLY A 61 -5.64 -7.18 -0.90
N VAL A 62 -5.15 -8.28 -0.34
CA VAL A 62 -3.94 -8.31 0.48
C VAL A 62 -2.67 -8.05 -0.34
N VAL A 63 -1.80 -7.18 0.17
CA VAL A 63 -0.47 -6.93 -0.40
C VAL A 63 0.47 -8.05 0.05
N THR A 64 0.55 -9.10 -0.75
CA THR A 64 1.27 -10.33 -0.41
C THR A 64 2.74 -10.11 -0.09
N THR A 65 3.38 -9.16 -0.78
CA THR A 65 4.79 -8.78 -0.52
C THR A 65 5.01 -8.33 0.92
N THR A 66 4.11 -7.50 1.46
CA THR A 66 4.18 -7.03 2.85
C THR A 66 3.95 -8.17 3.83
N VAL A 67 2.91 -8.97 3.56
CA VAL A 67 2.54 -10.09 4.42
C VAL A 67 3.65 -11.13 4.50
N ASP A 68 4.20 -11.53 3.36
CA ASP A 68 5.28 -12.53 3.30
C ASP A 68 6.54 -12.02 4.01
N ASP A 69 6.92 -10.76 3.79
CA ASP A 69 8.10 -10.17 4.41
C ASP A 69 7.94 -10.04 5.95
N LEU A 70 6.79 -9.60 6.44
CA LEU A 70 6.50 -9.52 7.87
C LEU A 70 6.46 -10.90 8.53
N THR A 71 6.01 -11.94 7.80
CA THR A 71 5.89 -13.29 8.34
C THR A 71 7.21 -14.04 8.36
N THR A 72 8.07 -13.84 7.35
CA THR A 72 9.28 -14.65 7.16
C THR A 72 10.60 -13.89 7.32
N GLY A 73 10.55 -12.56 7.27
CA GLY A 73 11.73 -11.69 7.19
C GLY A 73 12.38 -11.33 8.52
N GLY A 74 11.86 -11.83 9.66
CA GLY A 74 12.40 -11.54 11.00
C GLY A 74 11.61 -10.49 11.79
N ASP A 75 11.99 -10.27 13.02
CA ASP A 75 11.24 -9.60 14.08
C ASP A 75 10.86 -8.14 13.80
N LEU A 76 9.74 -7.93 13.16
CA LEU A 76 9.06 -6.63 13.05
C LEU A 76 7.61 -6.76 13.50
N LEU A 77 7.08 -5.71 14.10
CA LEU A 77 5.69 -5.66 14.56
C LEU A 77 4.95 -4.49 13.92
N ILE A 78 3.69 -4.73 13.59
CA ILE A 78 2.74 -3.67 13.24
C ILE A 78 2.47 -2.85 14.52
N ARG A 79 2.61 -1.53 14.44
CA ARG A 79 2.49 -0.60 15.57
C ARG A 79 1.25 0.30 15.45
N ALA A 80 0.82 0.57 14.23
CA ALA A 80 -0.37 1.36 13.92
C ALA A 80 -0.85 1.04 12.51
N GLU A 81 -2.10 1.38 12.24
CA GLU A 81 -2.66 1.32 10.89
C GLU A 81 -3.11 2.71 10.41
N VAL A 82 -3.08 2.89 9.10
CA VAL A 82 -3.49 4.12 8.42
C VAL A 82 -4.38 3.73 7.24
N PRO A 83 -5.70 3.75 7.39
CA PRO A 83 -6.61 3.64 6.26
C PRO A 83 -6.59 4.94 5.46
N LEU A 84 -6.16 4.87 4.20
CA LEU A 84 -6.08 6.03 3.30
C LEU A 84 -7.06 5.86 2.14
N PRO A 85 -7.98 6.80 1.90
CA PRO A 85 -8.76 6.86 0.67
C PRO A 85 -7.85 7.01 -0.55
N ILE A 86 -8.09 6.18 -1.58
CA ILE A 86 -7.32 6.21 -2.82
C ILE A 86 -8.18 6.85 -3.91
N ALA A 87 -7.82 8.07 -4.27
CA ALA A 87 -8.45 8.81 -5.36
C ALA A 87 -7.40 9.15 -6.42
N PHE A 88 -7.68 8.77 -7.67
CA PHE A 88 -6.83 9.13 -8.79
C PHE A 88 -7.29 10.44 -9.42
N ALA A 89 -6.32 11.25 -9.79
CA ALA A 89 -6.48 12.39 -10.67
C ALA A 89 -5.66 12.16 -11.94
N LEU A 90 -6.03 12.82 -13.03
CA LEU A 90 -5.19 12.93 -14.21
C LEU A 90 -4.33 14.18 -14.06
N LEU A 91 -3.01 14.00 -14.05
CA LEU A 91 -2.03 15.07 -13.91
C LEU A 91 -1.33 15.31 -15.25
N GLY A 92 -1.10 16.56 -15.59
CA GLY A 92 -0.37 16.96 -16.81
C GLY A 92 0.50 18.18 -16.56
N ARG A 93 1.27 18.57 -17.57
CA ARG A 93 2.00 19.84 -17.51
C ARG A 93 1.02 21.02 -17.49
N PRO A 94 1.35 22.13 -16.82
CA PRO A 94 0.50 23.31 -16.78
C PRO A 94 0.10 23.79 -18.17
N GLY A 95 -1.20 24.04 -18.32
CA GLY A 95 -1.78 24.54 -19.58
C GLY A 95 -1.95 23.48 -20.69
N THR A 96 -1.73 22.18 -20.42
CA THR A 96 -1.97 21.12 -21.40
C THR A 96 -3.48 20.86 -21.53
N PRO A 97 -4.10 21.09 -22.70
CA PRO A 97 -5.51 20.76 -22.88
C PRO A 97 -5.71 19.24 -22.96
N LEU A 98 -6.84 18.77 -22.44
CA LEU A 98 -7.16 17.34 -22.42
C LEU A 98 -7.16 16.72 -23.84
N SER A 99 -7.54 17.50 -24.84
CA SER A 99 -7.56 17.09 -26.25
C SER A 99 -6.18 16.84 -26.88
N GLU A 100 -5.12 17.30 -26.24
CA GLU A 100 -3.73 17.10 -26.70
C GLU A 100 -3.03 15.91 -26.04
N VAL A 101 -3.65 15.30 -25.00
CA VAL A 101 -3.12 14.12 -24.33
C VAL A 101 -3.15 12.94 -25.29
N ARG A 102 -1.99 12.34 -25.57
CA ARG A 102 -1.82 11.14 -26.41
C ARG A 102 -1.32 9.95 -25.62
N THR A 103 -0.60 10.20 -24.51
CA THR A 103 -0.02 9.16 -23.66
C THR A 103 -0.44 9.39 -22.21
N VAL A 104 -0.90 8.31 -21.54
CA VAL A 104 -1.25 8.33 -20.12
C VAL A 104 -0.45 7.25 -19.40
N GLY A 105 0.34 7.66 -18.42
CA GLY A 105 1.15 6.75 -17.61
C GLY A 105 0.56 6.45 -16.24
N GLY A 106 0.98 5.34 -15.65
CA GLY A 106 0.64 4.96 -14.27
C GLY A 106 1.06 3.55 -13.93
N HIS A 107 0.96 3.22 -12.65
CA HIS A 107 1.15 1.84 -12.21
C HIS A 107 0.08 0.94 -12.87
N PRO A 108 0.42 -0.30 -13.28
CA PRO A 108 -0.54 -1.18 -13.95
C PRO A 108 -1.87 -1.38 -13.21
N GLN A 109 -1.88 -1.30 -11.90
CA GLN A 109 -3.10 -1.39 -11.08
C GLN A 109 -3.98 -0.12 -11.12
N ALA A 110 -3.45 1.03 -11.56
CA ALA A 110 -4.24 2.27 -11.66
C ALA A 110 -5.17 2.26 -12.89
N GLN A 111 -4.70 1.70 -14.02
CA GLN A 111 -5.47 1.67 -15.26
C GLN A 111 -6.85 1.00 -15.11
N PRO A 112 -6.98 -0.21 -14.54
CA PRO A 112 -8.28 -0.85 -14.34
C PRO A 112 -9.24 -0.04 -13.46
N GLN A 113 -8.71 0.74 -12.52
CA GLN A 113 -9.49 1.55 -11.59
C GLN A 113 -9.99 2.86 -12.21
N CYS A 114 -9.45 3.27 -13.37
CA CYS A 114 -9.84 4.49 -14.11
C CYS A 114 -10.32 4.18 -15.54
N ARG A 115 -10.57 2.90 -15.86
CA ARG A 115 -10.82 2.43 -17.23
C ARG A 115 -12.03 3.08 -17.90
N ARG A 116 -13.13 3.26 -17.17
CA ARG A 116 -14.36 3.84 -17.74
C ARG A 116 -14.16 5.33 -18.03
N TRP A 117 -13.51 6.02 -17.08
CA TRP A 117 -13.20 7.43 -17.26
C TRP A 117 -12.29 7.65 -18.47
N LEU A 118 -11.19 6.88 -18.58
CA LEU A 118 -10.26 6.94 -19.71
C LEU A 118 -10.96 6.66 -21.03
N ALA A 119 -11.77 5.60 -21.12
CA ALA A 119 -12.49 5.25 -22.33
C ALA A 119 -13.51 6.32 -22.76
N GLY A 120 -14.10 7.05 -21.82
CA GLY A 120 -15.07 8.11 -22.10
C GLY A 120 -14.46 9.46 -22.48
N HIS A 121 -13.26 9.78 -22.00
CA HIS A 121 -12.64 11.10 -22.14
C HIS A 121 -11.38 11.10 -22.99
N LEU A 122 -10.65 9.97 -23.02
CA LEU A 122 -9.36 9.82 -23.70
C LEU A 122 -9.29 8.46 -24.43
N PRO A 123 -10.23 8.15 -25.35
CA PRO A 123 -10.34 6.82 -25.97
C PRO A 123 -9.16 6.44 -26.83
N ASP A 124 -8.44 7.41 -27.41
CA ASP A 124 -7.36 7.21 -28.37
C ASP A 124 -5.97 7.33 -27.73
N THR A 125 -5.87 7.35 -26.38
CA THR A 125 -4.59 7.48 -25.69
C THR A 125 -3.89 6.14 -25.53
N GLU A 126 -2.57 6.16 -25.68
CA GLU A 126 -1.71 5.04 -25.37
C GLU A 126 -1.44 4.96 -23.87
N TRP A 127 -1.56 3.75 -23.31
CA TRP A 127 -1.20 3.48 -21.93
C TRP A 127 0.29 3.17 -21.78
N VAL A 128 0.97 3.89 -20.90
CA VAL A 128 2.40 3.69 -20.59
C VAL A 128 2.53 3.15 -19.14
N PRO A 129 2.81 1.84 -18.96
CA PRO A 129 3.00 1.29 -17.63
C PRO A 129 4.29 1.82 -16.99
N THR A 130 4.20 2.19 -15.72
CA THR A 130 5.34 2.70 -14.94
C THR A 130 5.47 1.93 -13.61
N ALA A 131 6.63 2.02 -12.97
CA ALA A 131 6.89 1.33 -11.70
C ALA A 131 6.01 1.84 -10.54
N SER A 132 5.53 3.10 -10.63
CA SER A 132 4.60 3.71 -9.67
C SER A 132 3.85 4.87 -10.33
N ASN A 133 2.73 5.30 -9.71
CA ASN A 133 2.00 6.48 -10.17
C ASN A 133 2.82 7.78 -10.02
N ALA A 134 3.66 7.84 -9.00
CA ALA A 134 4.58 8.96 -8.81
C ALA A 134 5.69 9.00 -9.89
N GLU A 135 6.16 7.82 -10.33
CA GLU A 135 7.08 7.72 -11.46
C GLU A 135 6.43 8.23 -12.75
N ALA A 136 5.16 7.90 -13.00
CA ALA A 136 4.43 8.46 -14.13
C ALA A 136 4.34 9.99 -14.05
N ALA A 137 4.06 10.55 -12.88
CA ALA A 137 4.04 12.00 -12.68
C ALA A 137 5.41 12.64 -12.94
N ARG A 138 6.50 11.99 -12.54
CA ARG A 138 7.87 12.44 -12.86
C ARG A 138 8.11 12.45 -14.37
N LEU A 139 7.74 11.39 -15.09
CA LEU A 139 7.87 11.31 -16.56
C LEU A 139 7.07 12.39 -17.29
N VAL A 140 5.91 12.78 -16.76
CA VAL A 140 5.13 13.91 -17.29
C VAL A 140 5.90 15.23 -17.10
N SER A 141 6.49 15.45 -15.91
CA SER A 141 7.29 16.65 -15.65
C SER A 141 8.51 16.78 -16.57
N GLU A 142 9.08 15.66 -16.98
CA GLU A 142 10.20 15.58 -17.92
C GLU A 142 9.77 15.66 -19.40
N GLY A 143 8.45 15.65 -19.68
CA GLY A 143 7.92 15.70 -21.04
C GLY A 143 8.00 14.37 -21.80
N THR A 144 8.28 13.26 -21.12
CA THR A 144 8.37 11.92 -21.75
C THR A 144 6.99 11.37 -22.10
N ILE A 145 5.99 11.64 -21.27
CA ILE A 145 4.58 11.32 -21.49
C ILE A 145 3.71 12.54 -21.21
N ASP A 146 2.45 12.54 -21.68
CA ASP A 146 1.61 13.74 -21.62
C ASP A 146 0.85 13.87 -20.31
N ALA A 147 0.35 12.76 -19.76
CA ALA A 147 -0.42 12.76 -18.52
C ALA A 147 -0.13 11.51 -17.66
N ALA A 148 -0.45 11.60 -16.37
CA ALA A 148 -0.27 10.52 -15.41
C ALA A 148 -1.53 10.33 -14.56
N LEU A 149 -1.88 9.07 -14.27
CA LEU A 149 -2.80 8.71 -13.21
C LEU A 149 -2.05 8.66 -11.88
N ALA A 150 -2.31 9.63 -11.00
CA ALA A 150 -1.69 9.69 -9.67
C ALA A 150 -2.63 10.33 -8.65
N GLY A 151 -2.23 10.34 -7.37
CA GLY A 151 -2.92 11.17 -6.38
C GLY A 151 -2.71 12.66 -6.69
N ALA A 152 -3.76 13.47 -6.51
CA ALA A 152 -3.70 14.92 -6.79
C ALA A 152 -2.53 15.63 -6.06
N PHE A 153 -2.14 15.11 -4.88
CA PHE A 153 -1.02 15.63 -4.09
C PHE A 153 0.33 15.54 -4.81
N ALA A 154 0.48 14.61 -5.77
CA ALA A 154 1.72 14.50 -6.55
C ALA A 154 1.93 15.69 -7.53
N ALA A 155 0.85 16.40 -7.89
CA ALA A 155 0.94 17.55 -8.80
C ALA A 155 1.90 18.62 -8.27
N ALA A 156 1.75 19.02 -7.00
CA ALA A 156 2.61 20.04 -6.39
C ALA A 156 4.08 19.59 -6.32
N ARG A 157 4.32 18.28 -6.09
CA ARG A 157 5.68 17.74 -6.01
C ARG A 157 6.44 17.80 -7.33
N TYR A 158 5.75 17.56 -8.44
CA TYR A 158 6.36 17.47 -9.77
C TYR A 158 6.10 18.71 -10.66
N GLY A 159 5.54 19.79 -10.09
CA GLY A 159 5.22 21.00 -10.86
C GLY A 159 4.17 20.77 -11.95
N LEU A 160 3.22 19.89 -11.69
CA LEU A 160 2.14 19.52 -12.60
C LEU A 160 0.83 20.20 -12.20
N GLU A 161 -0.14 20.14 -13.10
CA GLU A 161 -1.51 20.59 -12.91
C GLU A 161 -2.47 19.39 -12.91
N VAL A 162 -3.55 19.50 -12.14
CA VAL A 162 -4.64 18.53 -12.15
C VAL A 162 -5.53 18.82 -13.37
N LEU A 163 -5.38 18.03 -14.43
CA LEU A 163 -6.19 18.18 -15.66
C LEU A 163 -7.64 17.70 -15.44
N ALA A 164 -7.80 16.64 -14.63
CA ALA A 164 -9.10 16.16 -14.20
C ALA A 164 -8.99 15.55 -12.78
N PRO A 165 -9.79 16.00 -11.82
CA PRO A 165 -9.89 15.39 -10.51
C PRO A 165 -10.76 14.13 -10.55
N GLU A 166 -10.60 13.23 -9.56
CA GLU A 166 -11.51 12.12 -9.28
C GLU A 166 -11.84 11.23 -10.50
N VAL A 167 -10.79 10.81 -11.23
CA VAL A 167 -10.93 9.97 -12.42
C VAL A 167 -11.13 8.49 -12.11
N SER A 168 -11.22 8.11 -10.84
CA SER A 168 -11.46 6.74 -10.40
C SER A 168 -12.87 6.28 -10.76
N ASP A 169 -13.03 5.07 -11.29
CA ASP A 169 -14.33 4.46 -11.58
C ASP A 169 -15.14 4.14 -10.31
N ARG A 170 -14.46 4.03 -9.16
CA ARG A 170 -15.03 3.80 -7.82
C ARG A 170 -14.49 4.86 -6.86
N GLY A 171 -15.37 5.64 -6.26
CA GLY A 171 -15.00 6.72 -5.35
C GLY A 171 -14.69 6.30 -3.90
N ASN A 172 -14.76 5.00 -3.57
CA ASN A 172 -14.65 4.49 -2.21
C ASN A 172 -13.48 3.50 -2.02
N ALA A 173 -12.49 3.55 -2.89
CA ALA A 173 -11.29 2.74 -2.74
C ALA A 173 -10.48 3.21 -1.53
N VAL A 174 -10.08 2.26 -0.68
CA VAL A 174 -9.25 2.51 0.51
C VAL A 174 -8.09 1.52 0.49
N THR A 175 -6.90 2.01 0.78
CA THR A 175 -5.75 1.16 1.09
C THR A 175 -5.40 1.31 2.56
N ARG A 176 -5.28 0.19 3.25
CA ARG A 176 -4.78 0.12 4.61
C ARG A 176 -3.26 0.04 4.55
N PHE A 177 -2.61 1.05 5.09
CA PHE A 177 -1.18 1.06 5.35
C PHE A 177 -0.93 0.71 6.81
N VAL A 178 0.25 0.21 7.10
CA VAL A 178 0.68 -0.09 8.46
C VAL A 178 2.01 0.58 8.76
N VAL A 179 2.13 1.05 10.00
CA VAL A 179 3.41 1.49 10.57
C VAL A 179 4.05 0.28 11.21
N VAL A 180 5.23 -0.06 10.76
CA VAL A 180 6.00 -1.22 11.21
C VAL A 180 7.25 -0.75 11.96
N GLY A 181 7.58 -1.43 13.04
CA GLY A 181 8.78 -1.13 13.82
C GLY A 181 9.37 -2.37 14.49
N PRO A 182 10.52 -2.24 15.16
CA PRO A 182 11.12 -3.33 15.92
C PRO A 182 10.20 -3.77 17.07
N PRO A 183 10.41 -5.00 17.62
CA PRO A 183 9.69 -5.47 18.78
C PRO A 183 9.77 -4.47 19.94
N ALA A 184 8.64 -4.17 20.51
CA ALA A 184 8.50 -3.31 21.68
C ALA A 184 7.21 -3.69 22.43
N PRO A 185 7.02 -3.30 23.66
CA PRO A 185 5.77 -3.52 24.39
C PRO A 185 4.57 -3.05 23.56
N LEU A 186 3.48 -3.81 23.63
CA LEU A 186 2.23 -3.42 22.97
C LEU A 186 1.69 -2.14 23.60
N ALA A 187 1.03 -1.32 22.80
CA ALA A 187 0.27 -0.18 23.30
C ALA A 187 -0.89 -0.67 24.19
N ALA A 188 -1.39 0.22 25.05
CA ALA A 188 -2.58 -0.08 25.81
C ALA A 188 -3.78 -0.27 24.85
N PRO A 189 -4.69 -1.21 25.14
CA PRO A 189 -5.87 -1.41 24.32
C PRO A 189 -6.70 -0.13 24.20
N THR A 190 -7.17 0.16 22.99
CA THR A 190 -8.02 1.32 22.69
C THR A 190 -9.51 0.97 22.65
N GLY A 191 -9.83 -0.32 22.52
CA GLY A 191 -11.18 -0.84 22.28
C GLY A 191 -11.59 -0.83 20.80
N ALA A 192 -10.71 -0.38 19.91
CA ALA A 192 -10.87 -0.44 18.46
C ALA A 192 -9.59 -0.98 17.80
N ASP A 193 -8.98 -1.95 18.46
CA ASP A 193 -7.71 -2.53 18.03
C ASP A 193 -7.92 -3.61 16.98
N ARG A 194 -6.88 -3.89 16.22
CA ARG A 194 -6.80 -5.02 15.30
C ARG A 194 -5.51 -5.79 15.56
N THR A 195 -5.63 -7.10 15.61
CA THR A 195 -4.49 -8.00 15.72
C THR A 195 -4.26 -8.72 14.41
N THR A 196 -3.03 -8.62 13.91
CA THR A 196 -2.55 -9.36 12.74
C THR A 196 -1.62 -10.47 13.20
N LEU A 197 -1.85 -11.69 12.73
CA LEU A 197 -1.01 -12.84 13.07
C LEU A 197 -0.81 -13.79 11.88
N ALA A 198 0.25 -14.59 11.94
CA ALA A 198 0.50 -15.70 11.04
C ALA A 198 0.41 -17.02 11.81
N ALA A 199 -0.53 -17.88 11.44
CA ALA A 199 -0.72 -19.21 12.04
C ALA A 199 -0.05 -20.26 11.16
N PHE A 200 1.00 -20.88 11.69
CA PHE A 200 1.72 -21.96 11.04
C PHE A 200 1.14 -23.32 11.48
N LEU A 201 0.89 -24.20 10.51
CA LEU A 201 0.50 -25.58 10.81
C LEU A 201 1.75 -26.41 11.18
N ALA A 202 1.72 -27.05 12.34
CA ALA A 202 2.76 -28.02 12.71
C ALA A 202 2.69 -29.27 11.80
N HIS A 203 1.46 -29.71 11.47
CA HIS A 203 1.19 -30.81 10.55
C HIS A 203 -0.03 -30.46 9.72
N ASP A 204 0.05 -30.64 8.39
CA ASP A 204 -1.09 -30.50 7.52
C ASP A 204 -1.95 -31.76 7.55
N HIS A 205 -3.25 -31.59 7.80
CA HIS A 205 -4.24 -32.68 7.83
C HIS A 205 -5.66 -32.15 7.57
N ALA A 206 -6.57 -33.05 7.23
CA ALA A 206 -7.95 -32.67 7.01
C ALA A 206 -8.56 -32.09 8.29
N GLY A 207 -9.05 -30.85 8.23
CA GLY A 207 -9.60 -30.12 9.37
C GLY A 207 -8.65 -29.14 10.07
N ALA A 208 -7.35 -29.10 9.74
CA ALA A 208 -6.39 -28.23 10.40
C ALA A 208 -6.79 -26.74 10.41
N LEU A 209 -7.30 -26.21 9.31
CA LEU A 209 -7.86 -24.86 9.27
C LEU A 209 -9.08 -24.71 10.18
N THR A 210 -9.95 -25.71 10.21
CA THR A 210 -11.15 -25.69 11.08
C THR A 210 -10.76 -25.63 12.56
N GLU A 211 -9.72 -26.33 12.95
CA GLU A 211 -9.18 -26.28 14.32
C GLU A 211 -8.73 -24.86 14.69
N ILE A 212 -7.96 -24.18 13.82
CA ILE A 212 -7.57 -22.79 14.01
C ILE A 212 -8.79 -21.90 14.15
N LEU A 213 -9.77 -21.99 13.24
CA LEU A 213 -10.97 -21.16 13.26
C LEU A 213 -11.82 -21.40 14.51
N THR A 214 -11.85 -22.65 15.00
CA THR A 214 -12.57 -23.00 16.23
C THR A 214 -11.97 -22.28 17.46
N GLU A 215 -10.65 -22.10 17.52
CA GLU A 215 -9.98 -21.36 18.61
C GLU A 215 -10.42 -19.90 18.70
N PHE A 216 -10.65 -19.25 17.55
CA PHE A 216 -11.23 -17.90 17.51
C PHE A 216 -12.71 -17.90 17.89
N LEU A 217 -13.47 -18.84 17.32
CA LEU A 217 -14.91 -18.96 17.56
C LEU A 217 -15.24 -19.10 19.05
N VAL A 218 -14.58 -20.04 19.75
CA VAL A 218 -14.88 -20.32 21.17
C VAL A 218 -14.47 -19.16 22.11
N ARG A 219 -13.61 -18.25 21.62
CA ARG A 219 -13.21 -17.03 22.33
C ARG A 219 -13.99 -15.79 21.91
N GLY A 220 -14.93 -15.92 20.98
CA GLY A 220 -15.75 -14.81 20.48
C GLY A 220 -14.94 -13.77 19.68
N VAL A 221 -13.79 -14.14 19.11
CA VAL A 221 -12.94 -13.24 18.33
C VAL A 221 -13.42 -13.20 16.88
N ASN A 222 -13.75 -12.01 16.37
CA ASN A 222 -14.19 -11.81 15.01
C ASN A 222 -12.98 -11.71 14.05
N LEU A 223 -12.99 -12.53 12.99
CA LEU A 223 -11.97 -12.50 11.95
C LEU A 223 -12.41 -11.57 10.82
N THR A 224 -11.53 -10.68 10.39
CA THR A 224 -11.80 -9.73 9.29
C THR A 224 -11.09 -10.13 8.01
N THR A 225 -9.98 -10.84 8.10
CA THR A 225 -9.20 -11.31 6.95
C THR A 225 -8.62 -12.69 7.23
N ILE A 226 -8.63 -13.56 6.22
CA ILE A 226 -7.87 -14.81 6.22
C ILE A 226 -7.29 -15.08 4.83
N HIS A 227 -5.98 -15.31 4.77
CA HIS A 227 -5.28 -15.67 3.55
C HIS A 227 -4.37 -16.88 3.78
N SER A 228 -4.49 -17.89 2.92
CA SER A 228 -3.56 -19.00 2.85
C SER A 228 -2.35 -18.61 2.02
N ARG A 229 -1.15 -18.74 2.58
CA ARG A 229 0.12 -18.43 1.93
C ARG A 229 1.07 -19.62 2.00
N PRO A 230 1.80 -19.94 0.91
CA PRO A 230 2.81 -20.99 0.94
C PRO A 230 3.99 -20.55 1.83
N THR A 231 4.54 -21.50 2.59
CA THR A 231 5.72 -21.23 3.44
C THR A 231 7.02 -21.04 2.65
N GLY A 232 7.02 -21.37 1.35
CA GLY A 232 8.21 -21.35 0.49
C GLY A 232 9.14 -22.56 0.65
N ASN A 233 8.99 -23.38 1.70
CA ASN A 233 9.88 -24.49 1.99
C ASN A 233 9.54 -25.76 1.20
N ARG A 234 8.26 -26.06 1.00
CA ARG A 234 7.76 -27.24 0.29
C ARG A 234 6.34 -26.99 -0.24
N LEU A 235 6.03 -27.56 -1.41
CA LEU A 235 4.66 -27.58 -1.91
C LEU A 235 3.75 -28.30 -0.91
N GLY A 236 2.58 -27.71 -0.64
CA GLY A 236 1.60 -28.21 0.32
C GLY A 236 1.79 -27.68 1.74
N ASN A 237 2.86 -26.98 2.05
CA ASN A 237 3.02 -26.33 3.36
C ASN A 237 2.54 -24.89 3.28
N TYR A 238 1.57 -24.55 4.13
CA TYR A 238 0.94 -23.23 4.17
C TYR A 238 0.98 -22.66 5.59
N TYR A 239 0.92 -21.32 5.67
CA TYR A 239 0.52 -20.61 6.87
C TYR A 239 -0.75 -19.80 6.56
N PHE A 240 -1.48 -19.44 7.58
CA PHE A 240 -2.65 -18.58 7.45
C PHE A 240 -2.32 -17.21 8.04
N PHE A 241 -2.37 -16.20 7.18
CA PHE A 241 -2.35 -14.80 7.60
C PHE A 241 -3.77 -14.44 8.01
N ILE A 242 -3.94 -13.91 9.21
CA ILE A 242 -5.24 -13.65 9.82
C ILE A 242 -5.21 -12.26 10.44
N ASP A 243 -6.24 -11.47 10.14
CA ASP A 243 -6.58 -10.27 10.91
C ASP A 243 -7.83 -10.55 11.74
N CYS A 244 -7.82 -10.08 12.98
CA CYS A 244 -8.96 -10.13 13.88
C CYS A 244 -9.16 -8.82 14.64
N GLU A 245 -10.39 -8.58 15.07
CA GLU A 245 -10.77 -7.45 15.92
C GLU A 245 -10.50 -7.78 17.38
N GLY A 246 -9.94 -6.81 18.13
CA GLY A 246 -9.61 -6.91 19.55
C GLY A 246 -8.14 -7.14 19.85
#